data_8f2c61c0c8a3454af5aab39e079da075
#
_entry.id   8f2c61c0c8a3454af5aab39e079da075
#
_cell.length_a   1.000
_cell.length_b   1.000
_cell.length_c   1.000
_cell.angle_alpha   90.00
_cell.angle_beta   90.00
_cell.angle_gamma   90.00
#
_symmetry.space_group_name_H-M   'P 1'
#
loop_
_entity.id
_entity.type
_entity.pdbx_description
1 polymer ?
#
loop_
_entity_poly.entity_id
_entity_poly.type
_entity_poly.pdbx_seq_one_letter_code
_entity_poly.pdbx_strand_id
1 'polypeptide(L)'
;MIGFKETAIVVLLAAGLLLGHAAQAAGTVNPAAPNGNSYKPDATYGLGDSGPQGGKVYYVDASGEHGLEAKAADEINLLSWSDAVTAASAYGSGWHLPTKTELKVLYEHRNVVGGFAKDDYWSATELDSNSAWIQGFVNGDQDRYNKYSKLSVRAVRDF
;
A
#
# COMPACT_ATOMS: atom_id res chain seq x y z
N MET A 1 -2.02 31.25 -51.73
CA MET A 1 -3.24 31.79 -51.11
C MET A 1 -4.14 30.61 -50.77
N ILE A 2 -4.09 30.14 -49.57
CA ILE A 2 -4.92 29.02 -49.13
C ILE A 2 -5.58 29.48 -47.82
N GLY A 3 -6.91 29.63 -47.90
CA GLY A 3 -7.72 30.16 -46.81
C GLY A 3 -8.00 29.10 -45.74
N PHE A 4 -7.77 29.45 -44.50
CA PHE A 4 -8.19 28.68 -43.33
C PHE A 4 -9.69 28.95 -43.08
N LYS A 5 -10.49 27.89 -43.05
CA LYS A 5 -11.90 27.95 -42.61
C LYS A 5 -11.92 27.66 -41.11
N GLU A 6 -12.25 28.67 -40.33
CA GLU A 6 -12.60 28.50 -38.92
C GLU A 6 -13.99 27.87 -38.81
N THR A 7 -14.06 26.76 -38.10
CA THR A 7 -15.33 26.09 -37.75
C THR A 7 -15.71 26.54 -36.35
N ALA A 8 -16.68 27.41 -36.25
CA ALA A 8 -17.27 27.87 -35.01
C ALA A 8 -18.06 26.74 -34.35
N ILE A 9 -17.71 26.41 -33.11
CA ILE A 9 -18.48 25.50 -32.26
C ILE A 9 -19.57 26.32 -31.56
N VAL A 10 -20.81 26.04 -31.93
CA VAL A 10 -22.00 26.61 -31.27
C VAL A 10 -22.24 25.90 -29.96
N VAL A 11 -22.09 26.60 -28.84
CA VAL A 11 -22.49 26.12 -27.52
C VAL A 11 -23.98 26.36 -27.35
N LEU A 12 -24.76 25.31 -27.38
CA LEU A 12 -26.19 25.36 -27.05
C LEU A 12 -26.36 25.26 -25.52
N LEU A 13 -26.71 26.38 -24.90
CA LEU A 13 -27.23 26.38 -23.53
C LEU A 13 -28.69 25.91 -23.56
N ALA A 14 -28.95 24.70 -23.07
CA ALA A 14 -30.31 24.26 -22.75
C ALA A 14 -30.51 24.40 -21.24
N ALA A 15 -31.26 25.42 -20.84
CA ALA A 15 -31.83 25.51 -19.49
C ALA A 15 -32.97 24.51 -19.37
N GLY A 16 -32.83 23.49 -18.59
CA GLY A 16 -33.81 22.45 -18.29
C GLY A 16 -34.07 22.37 -16.78
N LEU A 17 -35.29 22.71 -16.48
CA LEU A 17 -36.01 22.82 -15.22
C LEU A 17 -35.72 21.69 -14.19
N LEU A 18 -35.48 22.09 -12.93
CA LEU A 18 -35.45 21.23 -11.76
C LEU A 18 -36.81 20.52 -11.58
N LEU A 19 -36.76 19.20 -11.57
CA LEU A 19 -37.73 18.38 -10.87
C LEU A 19 -36.94 17.41 -9.99
N GLY A 20 -36.98 17.67 -8.67
CA GLY A 20 -36.31 16.86 -7.67
C GLY A 20 -36.89 15.44 -7.66
N HIS A 21 -36.02 14.50 -7.94
CA HIS A 21 -36.15 13.13 -7.48
C HIS A 21 -34.97 12.85 -6.58
N ALA A 22 -35.22 12.87 -5.28
CA ALA A 22 -34.34 12.25 -4.33
C ALA A 22 -34.31 10.74 -4.64
N ALA A 23 -33.40 10.33 -5.50
CA ALA A 23 -33.05 8.93 -5.60
C ALA A 23 -32.34 8.58 -4.30
N GLN A 24 -33.06 7.99 -3.35
CA GLN A 24 -32.47 7.21 -2.26
C GLN A 24 -31.59 6.16 -2.94
N ALA A 25 -30.28 6.34 -2.83
CA ALA A 25 -29.35 5.28 -3.12
C ALA A 25 -29.66 4.16 -2.17
N ALA A 26 -30.33 3.12 -2.67
CA ALA A 26 -30.44 1.85 -1.98
C ALA A 26 -28.99 1.41 -1.71
N GLY A 27 -28.60 1.44 -0.44
CA GLY A 27 -27.31 0.94 -0.02
C GLY A 27 -27.21 -0.52 -0.46
N THR A 28 -26.40 -0.76 -1.47
CA THR A 28 -25.99 -2.12 -1.80
C THR A 28 -25.19 -2.62 -0.61
N VAL A 29 -25.81 -3.43 0.23
CA VAL A 29 -25.13 -4.22 1.25
C VAL A 29 -24.15 -5.13 0.49
N ASN A 30 -22.90 -4.72 0.45
CA ASN A 30 -21.86 -5.57 -0.07
C ASN A 30 -21.73 -6.76 0.89
N PRO A 31 -21.86 -8.02 0.41
CA PRO A 31 -21.70 -9.17 1.29
C PRO A 31 -20.28 -9.10 1.87
N ALA A 32 -20.19 -9.10 3.20
CA ALA A 32 -18.91 -9.10 3.90
C ALA A 32 -18.06 -10.23 3.32
N ALA A 33 -16.81 -9.86 2.95
CA ALA A 33 -15.83 -10.89 2.57
C ALA A 33 -15.72 -11.90 3.73
N PRO A 34 -15.53 -13.19 3.47
CA PRO A 34 -15.53 -14.26 4.49
C PRO A 34 -14.45 -14.07 5.58
N ASN A 35 -13.59 -13.09 5.46
CA ASN A 35 -12.55 -12.70 6.43
C ASN A 35 -12.81 -11.36 7.14
N GLY A 36 -14.01 -10.82 7.08
CA GLY A 36 -14.39 -9.58 7.78
C GLY A 36 -13.77 -8.29 7.21
N ASN A 37 -13.14 -8.36 6.05
CA ASN A 37 -12.51 -7.20 5.42
C ASN A 37 -13.52 -6.49 4.53
N SER A 38 -13.86 -5.27 4.87
CA SER A 38 -14.78 -4.41 4.10
C SER A 38 -14.05 -3.87 2.87
N TYR A 39 -14.10 -4.59 1.74
CA TYR A 39 -13.73 -3.98 0.47
C TYR A 39 -14.71 -2.82 0.18
N LYS A 40 -14.18 -1.61 0.08
CA LYS A 40 -14.90 -0.43 -0.41
C LYS A 40 -14.45 -0.19 -1.85
N PRO A 41 -15.22 -0.56 -2.86
CA PRO A 41 -15.01 -0.01 -4.20
C PRO A 41 -15.26 1.49 -4.11
N ASP A 42 -14.40 2.33 -4.60
CA ASP A 42 -14.44 3.80 -4.50
C ASP A 42 -14.01 4.39 -3.13
N ALA A 43 -13.30 3.64 -2.29
CA ALA A 43 -12.79 4.17 -1.03
C ALA A 43 -11.45 4.88 -1.25
N THR A 44 -11.40 6.13 -0.87
CA THR A 44 -10.14 6.81 -0.63
C THR A 44 -9.60 6.42 0.74
N TYR A 45 -8.32 6.07 0.79
CA TYR A 45 -7.62 5.70 2.02
C TYR A 45 -6.75 6.84 2.51
N GLY A 46 -6.60 6.94 3.82
CA GLY A 46 -5.65 7.81 4.50
C GLY A 46 -4.58 7.03 5.26
N LEU A 47 -3.51 7.72 5.65
CA LEU A 47 -2.47 7.11 6.48
C LEU A 47 -3.06 6.62 7.82
N GLY A 48 -2.77 5.38 8.18
CA GLY A 48 -3.26 4.74 9.39
C GLY A 48 -4.61 4.04 9.26
N ASP A 49 -5.30 4.17 8.15
CA ASP A 49 -6.53 3.43 7.89
C ASP A 49 -6.27 1.92 7.82
N SER A 50 -7.33 1.14 7.95
CA SER A 50 -7.28 -0.27 7.58
C SER A 50 -7.35 -0.37 6.07
N GLY A 51 -6.31 -0.93 5.47
CA GLY A 51 -6.23 -1.15 4.04
C GLY A 51 -7.16 -2.27 3.55
N PRO A 52 -7.27 -2.46 2.23
CA PRO A 52 -8.25 -3.39 1.63
C PRO A 52 -8.01 -4.86 1.99
N GLN A 53 -6.83 -5.23 2.48
CA GLN A 53 -6.52 -6.57 2.95
C GLN A 53 -6.20 -6.64 4.45
N GLY A 54 -6.64 -5.61 5.20
CA GLY A 54 -6.56 -5.57 6.66
C GLY A 54 -5.19 -5.20 7.21
N GLY A 55 -4.29 -4.73 6.37
CA GLY A 55 -3.05 -4.08 6.80
C GLY A 55 -3.31 -2.65 7.28
N LYS A 56 -2.26 -1.99 7.75
CA LYS A 56 -2.26 -0.56 8.04
C LYS A 56 -1.68 0.20 6.85
N VAL A 57 -2.44 1.18 6.35
CA VAL A 57 -2.02 2.05 5.24
C VAL A 57 -0.89 2.96 5.73
N TYR A 58 0.24 2.93 5.05
CA TYR A 58 1.41 3.77 5.38
C TYR A 58 1.87 4.66 4.22
N TYR A 59 1.29 4.48 3.05
CA TYR A 59 1.47 5.36 1.90
C TYR A 59 0.19 5.35 1.06
N VAL A 60 -0.16 6.51 0.51
CA VAL A 60 -1.22 6.68 -0.49
C VAL A 60 -0.77 7.68 -1.54
N ASP A 61 -1.20 7.49 -2.76
CA ASP A 61 -1.00 8.46 -3.83
C ASP A 61 -1.97 9.65 -3.69
N ALA A 62 -1.91 10.60 -4.63
CA ALA A 62 -2.75 11.80 -4.58
C ALA A 62 -4.25 11.51 -4.78
N SER A 63 -4.63 10.36 -5.34
CA SER A 63 -6.02 9.94 -5.48
C SER A 63 -6.58 9.36 -4.18
N GLY A 64 -5.74 8.78 -3.36
CA GLY A 64 -6.13 8.00 -2.20
C GLY A 64 -6.67 6.61 -2.55
N GLU A 65 -6.69 6.23 -3.81
CA GLU A 65 -7.21 4.93 -4.30
C GLU A 65 -6.11 3.86 -4.35
N HIS A 66 -4.84 4.29 -4.46
CA HIS A 66 -3.68 3.42 -4.54
C HIS A 66 -2.68 3.75 -3.44
N GLY A 67 -2.04 2.73 -2.93
CA GLY A 67 -1.09 2.92 -1.84
C GLY A 67 -0.40 1.63 -1.39
N LEU A 68 0.16 1.71 -0.20
CA LEU A 68 0.86 0.61 0.45
C LEU A 68 0.27 0.36 1.83
N GLU A 69 -0.03 -0.89 2.14
CA GLU A 69 -0.42 -1.35 3.47
C GLU A 69 0.62 -2.33 4.04
N ALA A 70 0.81 -2.30 5.34
CA ALA A 70 1.71 -3.20 6.06
C ALA A 70 0.92 -4.08 7.03
N LYS A 71 1.39 -5.30 7.28
CA LYS A 71 0.85 -6.11 8.38
C LYS A 71 0.93 -5.35 9.70
N ALA A 72 -0.03 -5.58 10.58
CA ALA A 72 -0.10 -4.90 11.88
C ALA A 72 1.00 -5.36 12.87
N ALA A 73 1.58 -6.53 12.63
CA ALA A 73 2.62 -7.12 13.46
C ALA A 73 3.77 -7.69 12.61
N ASP A 74 4.95 -7.76 13.21
CA ASP A 74 6.10 -8.46 12.66
C ASP A 74 5.87 -9.96 12.62
N GLU A 75 6.70 -10.68 11.83
CA GLU A 75 6.85 -12.12 11.99
C GLU A 75 7.31 -12.44 13.43
N ILE A 76 6.79 -13.54 13.98
CA ILE A 76 7.08 -13.94 15.37
C ILE A 76 8.56 -14.25 15.56
N ASN A 77 9.19 -14.81 14.52
CA ASN A 77 10.59 -15.22 14.56
C ASN A 77 11.44 -14.31 13.66
N LEU A 78 12.69 -14.12 14.04
CA LEU A 78 13.71 -13.59 13.15
C LEU A 78 14.00 -14.61 12.06
N LEU A 79 14.03 -14.19 10.80
CA LEU A 79 14.14 -15.07 9.64
C LEU A 79 15.38 -14.78 8.81
N SER A 80 15.93 -15.81 8.16
CA SER A 80 16.89 -15.62 7.07
C SER A 80 16.21 -14.90 5.90
N TRP A 81 16.98 -14.31 5.00
CA TRP A 81 16.41 -13.54 3.89
C TRP A 81 15.46 -14.38 3.01
N SER A 82 15.83 -15.61 2.68
CA SER A 82 15.00 -16.51 1.87
C SER A 82 13.70 -16.92 2.59
N ASP A 83 13.81 -17.18 3.89
CA ASP A 83 12.64 -17.48 4.72
C ASP A 83 11.73 -16.25 4.87
N ALA A 84 12.31 -15.06 4.97
CA ALA A 84 11.58 -13.79 5.02
C ALA A 84 10.75 -13.54 3.75
N VAL A 85 11.34 -13.77 2.56
CA VAL A 85 10.62 -13.68 1.27
C VAL A 85 9.46 -14.65 1.23
N THR A 86 9.68 -15.90 1.66
CA THR A 86 8.65 -16.94 1.70
C THR A 86 7.53 -16.60 2.70
N ALA A 87 7.88 -16.20 3.91
CA ALA A 87 6.91 -15.86 4.95
C ALA A 87 6.04 -14.66 4.55
N ALA A 88 6.63 -13.62 3.98
CA ALA A 88 5.88 -12.44 3.55
C ALA A 88 4.87 -12.78 2.43
N SER A 89 5.25 -13.61 1.46
CA SER A 89 4.37 -14.04 0.38
C SER A 89 3.28 -15.02 0.82
N ALA A 90 3.49 -15.75 1.92
CA ALA A 90 2.53 -16.70 2.46
C ALA A 90 1.24 -16.05 3.01
N TYR A 91 1.23 -14.74 3.24
CA TYR A 91 0.02 -14.03 3.66
C TYR A 91 -1.06 -13.93 2.59
N GLY A 92 -0.76 -14.26 1.35
CA GLY A 92 -1.70 -14.30 0.24
C GLY A 92 -1.32 -13.37 -0.93
N SER A 93 -2.22 -13.24 -1.88
CA SER A 93 -1.95 -12.49 -3.11
C SER A 93 -1.56 -11.03 -2.85
N GLY A 94 -0.44 -10.64 -3.44
CA GLY A 94 0.11 -9.28 -3.39
C GLY A 94 0.96 -8.98 -2.14
N TRP A 95 0.90 -9.80 -1.07
CA TRP A 95 1.79 -9.64 0.08
C TRP A 95 3.21 -10.06 -0.26
N HIS A 96 4.18 -9.25 0.13
CA HIS A 96 5.58 -9.46 -0.17
C HIS A 96 6.51 -8.86 0.90
N LEU A 97 7.76 -9.27 0.88
CA LEU A 97 8.82 -8.60 1.62
C LEU A 97 9.06 -7.23 1.00
N PRO A 98 9.06 -6.12 1.76
CA PRO A 98 9.18 -4.78 1.19
C PRO A 98 10.50 -4.61 0.43
N THR A 99 10.47 -3.92 -0.69
CA THR A 99 11.68 -3.41 -1.35
C THR A 99 12.42 -2.42 -0.44
N LYS A 100 13.66 -2.11 -0.76
CA LYS A 100 14.44 -1.10 -0.03
C LYS A 100 13.71 0.24 0.09
N THR A 101 13.04 0.66 -1.00
CA THR A 101 12.29 1.93 -1.03
C THR A 101 11.03 1.88 -0.19
N GLU A 102 10.23 0.82 -0.32
CA GLU A 102 9.02 0.62 0.49
C GLU A 102 9.34 0.54 1.98
N LEU A 103 10.42 -0.15 2.33
CA LEU A 103 10.86 -0.29 3.71
C LEU A 103 11.31 1.04 4.31
N LYS A 104 11.93 1.93 3.50
CA LYS A 104 12.25 3.29 3.91
C LYS A 104 10.98 4.11 4.19
N VAL A 105 10.00 4.06 3.29
CA VAL A 105 8.72 4.75 3.49
C VAL A 105 8.00 4.20 4.71
N LEU A 106 8.03 2.88 4.92
CA LEU A 106 7.45 2.23 6.10
C LEU A 106 8.12 2.72 7.39
N TYR A 107 9.45 2.86 7.40
CA TYR A 107 10.18 3.43 8.53
C TYR A 107 9.76 4.87 8.80
N GLU A 108 9.65 5.71 7.78
CA GLU A 108 9.21 7.11 7.91
C GLU A 108 7.81 7.21 8.53
N HIS A 109 6.92 6.28 8.23
CA HIS A 109 5.55 6.21 8.74
C HIS A 109 5.36 5.17 9.87
N ARG A 110 6.44 4.68 10.49
CA ARG A 110 6.39 3.63 11.52
C ARG A 110 5.50 3.94 12.73
N ASN A 111 5.36 5.22 13.06
CA ASN A 111 4.51 5.64 14.18
C ASN A 111 3.01 5.49 13.85
N VAL A 112 2.65 5.56 12.58
CA VAL A 112 1.27 5.39 12.09
C VAL A 112 0.89 3.91 12.10
N VAL A 113 1.78 3.06 11.63
CA VAL A 113 1.57 1.60 11.56
C VAL A 113 1.68 0.96 12.95
N GLY A 114 2.74 1.30 13.68
CA GLY A 114 3.03 0.76 15.00
C GLY A 114 3.53 -0.70 15.01
N GLY A 115 3.80 -1.22 16.21
CA GLY A 115 4.10 -2.63 16.44
C GLY A 115 5.47 -3.10 15.93
N PHE A 116 6.41 -2.18 15.66
CA PHE A 116 7.76 -2.53 15.21
C PHE A 116 8.71 -2.83 16.39
N ALA A 117 9.55 -3.86 16.20
CA ALA A 117 10.72 -4.05 17.04
C ALA A 117 11.76 -2.93 16.83
N LYS A 118 12.58 -2.68 17.83
CA LYS A 118 13.76 -1.82 17.71
C LYS A 118 14.92 -2.63 17.14
N ASP A 119 14.84 -2.97 15.86
CA ASP A 119 15.74 -3.93 15.22
C ASP A 119 15.95 -3.58 13.75
N ASP A 120 16.74 -4.38 13.04
CA ASP A 120 16.95 -4.32 11.61
C ASP A 120 15.92 -5.19 10.89
N TYR A 121 15.37 -4.67 9.80
CA TYR A 121 14.35 -5.32 8.98
C TYR A 121 14.89 -5.65 7.60
N TRP A 122 14.60 -6.87 7.14
CA TRP A 122 14.91 -7.29 5.77
C TRP A 122 14.14 -6.50 4.72
N SER A 123 14.83 -6.11 3.64
CA SER A 123 14.18 -5.77 2.38
C SER A 123 14.33 -6.88 1.35
N ALA A 124 13.44 -6.91 0.36
CA ALA A 124 13.53 -7.82 -0.79
C ALA A 124 14.65 -7.42 -1.77
N THR A 125 15.21 -6.23 -1.64
CA THR A 125 16.24 -5.73 -2.56
C THR A 125 17.57 -6.38 -2.28
N GLU A 126 18.03 -7.20 -3.21
CA GLU A 126 19.34 -7.83 -3.15
C GLU A 126 20.45 -6.82 -3.52
N LEU A 127 21.60 -6.97 -2.92
CA LEU A 127 22.82 -6.30 -3.35
C LEU A 127 23.67 -7.20 -4.24
N ASP A 128 23.79 -8.47 -3.81
CA ASP A 128 24.53 -9.52 -4.50
C ASP A 128 23.99 -10.91 -4.09
N SER A 129 24.65 -11.99 -4.51
CA SER A 129 24.26 -13.37 -4.18
C SER A 129 24.18 -13.66 -2.67
N ASN A 130 24.96 -12.96 -1.85
CA ASN A 130 25.12 -13.24 -0.43
C ASN A 130 24.54 -12.17 0.48
N SER A 131 24.18 -10.99 -0.06
CA SER A 131 23.79 -9.83 0.71
C SER A 131 22.51 -9.20 0.19
N ALA A 132 21.67 -8.71 1.10
CA ALA A 132 20.48 -7.90 0.80
C ALA A 132 20.47 -6.64 1.64
N TRP A 133 19.67 -5.65 1.22
CA TRP A 133 19.48 -4.42 1.96
C TRP A 133 18.59 -4.62 3.17
N ILE A 134 18.89 -3.86 4.21
CA ILE A 134 18.13 -3.77 5.46
C ILE A 134 17.77 -2.31 5.77
N GLN A 135 16.83 -2.14 6.68
CA GLN A 135 16.46 -0.86 7.29
C GLN A 135 16.52 -0.98 8.81
N GLY A 136 17.37 -0.18 9.45
CA GLY A 136 17.38 -0.05 10.90
C GLY A 136 16.19 0.75 11.42
N PHE A 137 15.35 0.16 12.24
CA PHE A 137 14.19 0.85 12.83
C PHE A 137 14.51 1.60 14.13
N VAL A 138 15.78 1.54 14.58
CA VAL A 138 16.29 2.36 15.69
C VAL A 138 16.74 3.74 15.21
N ASN A 139 17.55 3.76 14.14
CA ASN A 139 18.27 4.95 13.69
C ASN A 139 17.87 5.43 12.28
N GLY A 140 17.19 4.58 11.50
CA GLY A 140 16.76 4.90 10.14
C GLY A 140 17.81 4.66 9.06
N ASP A 141 18.94 4.07 9.40
CA ASP A 141 19.99 3.78 8.44
C ASP A 141 19.61 2.60 7.54
N GLN A 142 20.02 2.67 6.29
CA GLN A 142 19.97 1.55 5.36
C GLN A 142 21.36 0.99 5.15
N ASP A 143 21.53 -0.29 5.37
CA ASP A 143 22.79 -1.00 5.19
C ASP A 143 22.56 -2.34 4.48
N ARG A 144 23.62 -3.07 4.26
CA ARG A 144 23.64 -4.42 3.69
C ARG A 144 23.90 -5.45 4.77
N TYR A 145 23.26 -6.61 4.65
CA TYR A 145 23.48 -7.68 5.59
C TYR A 145 23.57 -9.04 4.89
N ASN A 146 24.26 -9.99 5.52
CA ASN A 146 24.39 -11.33 4.96
C ASN A 146 23.05 -12.07 5.04
N LYS A 147 22.59 -12.65 3.93
CA LYS A 147 21.28 -13.32 3.78
C LYS A 147 21.06 -14.52 4.72
N TYR A 148 22.12 -15.10 5.29
CA TYR A 148 22.00 -16.17 6.29
C TYR A 148 21.73 -15.66 7.71
N SER A 149 21.89 -14.36 7.95
CA SER A 149 21.54 -13.74 9.23
C SER A 149 20.03 -13.76 9.44
N LYS A 150 19.61 -13.70 10.68
CA LYS A 150 18.19 -13.71 11.05
C LYS A 150 17.80 -12.33 11.54
N LEU A 151 16.88 -11.68 10.84
CA LEU A 151 16.40 -10.33 11.12
C LEU A 151 14.88 -10.27 11.17
N SER A 152 14.35 -9.14 11.61
CA SER A 152 12.93 -8.85 11.67
C SER A 152 12.30 -8.74 10.27
N VAL A 153 11.02 -9.07 10.20
CA VAL A 153 10.25 -9.09 8.94
C VAL A 153 8.89 -8.46 9.16
N ARG A 154 8.53 -7.52 8.30
CA ARG A 154 7.19 -6.96 8.17
C ARG A 154 6.75 -7.06 6.72
N ALA A 155 5.70 -7.82 6.44
CA ALA A 155 5.15 -7.93 5.10
C ALA A 155 4.34 -6.68 4.73
N VAL A 156 4.42 -6.30 3.46
CA VAL A 156 3.70 -5.18 2.87
C VAL A 156 2.95 -5.61 1.62
N ARG A 157 2.06 -4.74 1.13
CA ARG A 157 1.27 -4.98 -0.07
C ARG A 157 0.88 -3.66 -0.73
N ASP A 158 0.85 -3.68 -2.08
CA ASP A 158 0.22 -2.62 -2.88
C ASP A 158 -1.30 -2.78 -2.95
N PHE A 159 -2.01 -1.70 -3.12
CA PHE A 159 -3.44 -1.69 -3.41
C PHE A 159 -3.84 -0.57 -4.35
#